data_23628017a310b3d6b9b5b161e825fc79
#
_entry.id   23628017a310b3d6b9b5b161e825fc79
#
_cell.length_a   1.000
_cell.length_b   1.000
_cell.length_c   1.000
_cell.angle_alpha   90.00
_cell.angle_beta   90.00
_cell.angle_gamma   90.00
#
_symmetry.space_group_name_H-M   'P 1'
#
loop_
_entity.id
_entity.type
_entity.pdbx_description
1 polymer ?
#
loop_
_entity_poly.entity_id
_entity_poly.type
_entity_poly.pdbx_seq_one_letter_code
_entity_poly.pdbx_strand_id
1 'polypeptide(L)'
;MRRRQLILGVGDVSGALAFTLGLGWWQSRNRVQSPAALLPLPIGEMNFALTSHLGEPVRPADWVGRPTMAFFGFTWCPDVCPTTLSEISGWLEDLGPDADRLNTVFITVDPERDTQQVLADYLANFDPRITGLTGSLAEVERAVAGFRARFEKVPRDGDYTMDHTAGVFLFRADGRFASIIDYHEDRSFALPKIRRVLS
;
A
#
# COMPACT_ATOMS: atom_id res chain seq x y z
N MET A 1 -26.67 68.82 -19.61
CA MET A 1 -26.87 67.51 -20.29
C MET A 1 -25.62 66.67 -20.19
N ARG A 2 -25.73 65.33 -19.96
CA ARG A 2 -24.69 64.28 -19.91
C ARG A 2 -23.86 64.15 -18.60
N ARG A 3 -24.48 63.60 -17.58
CA ARG A 3 -23.80 62.94 -16.42
C ARG A 3 -24.52 61.67 -15.98
N ARG A 4 -24.98 60.80 -16.92
CA ARG A 4 -25.79 59.63 -16.56
C ARG A 4 -25.36 58.32 -17.24
N GLN A 5 -24.15 58.20 -17.77
CA GLN A 5 -23.74 57.01 -18.50
C GLN A 5 -22.45 56.32 -18.01
N LEU A 6 -21.94 56.57 -16.79
CA LEU A 6 -20.70 55.98 -16.28
C LEU A 6 -20.89 55.01 -15.11
N ILE A 7 -22.11 54.59 -14.78
CA ILE A 7 -22.37 53.68 -13.62
C ILE A 7 -22.74 52.27 -14.05
N LEU A 8 -22.95 51.97 -15.33
CA LEU A 8 -23.37 50.64 -15.79
C LEU A 8 -22.22 49.65 -16.12
N GLY A 9 -20.97 50.10 -16.15
CA GLY A 9 -19.82 49.24 -16.54
C GLY A 9 -19.09 48.54 -15.41
N VAL A 10 -19.31 48.90 -14.13
CA VAL A 10 -18.57 48.35 -13.00
C VAL A 10 -19.27 47.17 -12.34
N GLY A 11 -20.58 47.02 -12.54
CA GLY A 11 -21.39 45.96 -11.94
C GLY A 11 -21.16 44.58 -12.59
N ASP A 12 -20.96 44.53 -13.89
CA ASP A 12 -20.86 43.26 -14.63
C ASP A 12 -19.53 42.51 -14.44
N VAL A 13 -18.41 43.23 -14.27
CA VAL A 13 -17.12 42.64 -14.06
C VAL A 13 -17.00 42.03 -12.65
N SER A 14 -17.57 42.68 -11.65
CA SER A 14 -17.59 42.21 -10.26
C SER A 14 -18.46 40.95 -10.08
N GLY A 15 -19.57 40.86 -10.78
CA GLY A 15 -20.45 39.68 -10.79
C GLY A 15 -19.82 38.45 -11.43
N ALA A 16 -19.11 38.64 -12.56
CA ALA A 16 -18.41 37.55 -13.24
C ALA A 16 -17.23 36.98 -12.42
N LEU A 17 -16.46 37.85 -11.78
CA LEU A 17 -15.37 37.42 -10.86
C LEU A 17 -15.89 36.67 -9.64
N ALA A 18 -16.94 37.14 -9.00
CA ALA A 18 -17.55 36.45 -7.87
C ALA A 18 -18.14 35.09 -8.25
N PHE A 19 -18.74 34.99 -9.44
CA PHE A 19 -19.30 33.73 -9.96
C PHE A 19 -18.19 32.72 -10.30
N THR A 20 -17.07 33.14 -10.92
CA THR A 20 -15.93 32.24 -11.23
C THR A 20 -15.19 31.79 -9.97
N LEU A 21 -15.02 32.67 -9.00
CA LEU A 21 -14.43 32.30 -7.70
C LEU A 21 -15.37 31.40 -6.89
N GLY A 22 -16.67 31.65 -6.92
CA GLY A 22 -17.70 30.79 -6.30
C GLY A 22 -17.75 29.39 -6.92
N LEU A 23 -17.71 29.29 -8.26
CA LEU A 23 -17.62 28.01 -8.98
C LEU A 23 -16.30 27.27 -8.69
N GLY A 24 -15.17 27.96 -8.70
CA GLY A 24 -13.86 27.38 -8.37
C GLY A 24 -13.84 26.83 -6.94
N TRP A 25 -14.38 27.57 -5.98
CA TRP A 25 -14.49 27.15 -4.59
C TRP A 25 -15.48 25.99 -4.38
N TRP A 26 -16.60 26.00 -5.08
CA TRP A 26 -17.59 24.91 -5.08
C TRP A 26 -17.01 23.63 -5.72
N GLN A 27 -16.29 23.74 -6.84
CA GLN A 27 -15.60 22.61 -7.48
C GLN A 27 -14.46 22.06 -6.61
N SER A 28 -13.72 22.92 -5.88
CA SER A 28 -12.66 22.46 -4.98
C SER A 28 -13.21 21.74 -3.73
N ARG A 29 -14.37 22.18 -3.22
CA ARG A 29 -15.07 21.49 -2.11
C ARG A 29 -15.71 20.16 -2.52
N ASN A 30 -16.17 20.05 -3.76
CA ASN A 30 -16.80 18.82 -4.26
C ASN A 30 -15.82 17.78 -4.78
N ARG A 31 -14.50 18.03 -4.74
CA ARG A 31 -13.49 16.98 -4.86
C ARG A 31 -13.38 16.20 -3.54
N VAL A 32 -14.51 15.70 -3.05
CA VAL A 32 -14.49 14.58 -2.11
C VAL A 32 -13.89 13.41 -2.89
N GLN A 33 -12.66 13.06 -2.59
CA GLN A 33 -12.08 11.84 -3.13
C GLN A 33 -13.06 10.71 -2.82
N SER A 34 -13.52 10.04 -3.86
CA SER A 34 -14.39 8.87 -3.68
C SER A 34 -13.70 7.93 -2.67
N PRO A 35 -14.39 7.38 -1.67
CA PRO A 35 -13.79 6.41 -0.74
C PRO A 35 -13.05 5.28 -1.46
N ALA A 36 -13.51 4.89 -2.64
CA ALA A 36 -12.84 3.93 -3.52
C ALA A 36 -11.44 4.40 -3.98
N ALA A 37 -11.17 5.71 -4.05
CA ALA A 37 -9.86 6.25 -4.41
C ALA A 37 -8.81 6.13 -3.27
N LEU A 38 -9.25 5.79 -2.06
CA LEU A 38 -8.40 5.61 -0.87
C LEU A 38 -8.05 4.13 -0.63
N LEU A 39 -8.78 3.19 -1.24
CA LEU A 39 -8.53 1.77 -1.08
C LEU A 39 -7.44 1.29 -2.06
N PRO A 40 -6.69 0.23 -1.71
CA PRO A 40 -5.82 -0.45 -2.64
C PRO A 40 -6.52 -0.80 -3.95
N LEU A 41 -5.79 -0.74 -5.06
CA LEU A 41 -6.30 -1.23 -6.34
C LEU A 41 -6.58 -2.74 -6.24
N PRO A 42 -7.53 -3.28 -7.00
CA PRO A 42 -7.59 -4.73 -7.23
C PRO A 42 -6.23 -5.22 -7.75
N ILE A 43 -5.78 -6.39 -7.28
CA ILE A 43 -4.47 -6.96 -7.66
C ILE A 43 -4.32 -7.03 -9.19
N GLY A 44 -5.36 -7.42 -9.92
CA GLY A 44 -5.32 -7.49 -11.38
C GLY A 44 -5.19 -6.15 -12.11
N GLU A 45 -5.38 -5.03 -11.42
CA GLU A 45 -5.20 -3.67 -11.94
C GLU A 45 -3.85 -3.05 -11.56
N MET A 46 -3.09 -3.71 -10.66
CA MET A 46 -1.75 -3.28 -10.28
C MET A 46 -0.75 -3.61 -11.41
N ASN A 47 0.24 -2.74 -11.60
CA ASN A 47 1.24 -2.91 -12.64
C ASN A 47 2.64 -2.68 -12.07
N PHE A 48 3.25 -3.76 -11.60
CA PHE A 48 4.66 -3.80 -11.18
C PHE A 48 5.26 -5.18 -11.49
N ALA A 49 6.58 -5.23 -11.57
CA ALA A 49 7.34 -6.46 -11.76
C ALA A 49 8.48 -6.49 -10.74
N LEU A 50 8.39 -7.40 -9.77
CA LEU A 50 9.39 -7.62 -8.73
C LEU A 50 10.09 -8.97 -8.95
N THR A 51 11.12 -9.22 -8.17
CA THR A 51 11.83 -10.50 -8.15
C THR A 51 11.76 -11.07 -6.74
N SER A 52 11.45 -12.35 -6.62
CA SER A 52 11.44 -13.03 -5.33
C SER A 52 12.87 -13.22 -4.80
N HIS A 53 13.01 -13.42 -3.50
CA HIS A 53 14.28 -13.79 -2.88
C HIS A 53 14.84 -15.12 -3.40
N LEU A 54 14.01 -15.93 -4.09
CA LEU A 54 14.42 -17.17 -4.78
C LEU A 54 14.87 -16.93 -6.23
N GLY A 55 14.83 -15.67 -6.72
CA GLY A 55 15.25 -15.29 -8.07
C GLY A 55 14.14 -15.36 -9.13
N GLU A 56 12.89 -15.64 -8.75
CA GLU A 56 11.78 -15.77 -9.68
C GLU A 56 11.12 -14.41 -9.97
N PRO A 57 10.74 -14.11 -11.22
CA PRO A 57 9.96 -12.91 -11.53
C PRO A 57 8.54 -13.06 -10.98
N VAL A 58 8.02 -12.00 -10.37
CA VAL A 58 6.68 -11.96 -9.75
C VAL A 58 5.92 -10.74 -10.24
N ARG A 59 4.70 -10.95 -10.69
CA ARG A 59 3.76 -9.91 -11.10
C ARG A 59 2.45 -10.04 -10.32
N PRO A 60 1.71 -8.94 -10.11
CA PRO A 60 0.42 -9.00 -9.40
C PRO A 60 -0.56 -9.99 -10.02
N ALA A 61 -0.58 -10.10 -11.35
CA ALA A 61 -1.47 -11.02 -12.07
C ALA A 61 -1.29 -12.50 -11.64
N ASP A 62 -0.09 -12.88 -11.19
CA ASP A 62 0.24 -14.23 -10.75
C ASP A 62 -0.46 -14.59 -9.42
N TRP A 63 -0.96 -13.59 -8.70
CA TRP A 63 -1.66 -13.78 -7.42
C TRP A 63 -3.17 -13.93 -7.57
N VAL A 64 -3.74 -13.59 -8.73
CA VAL A 64 -5.18 -13.76 -8.99
C VAL A 64 -5.54 -15.24 -9.00
N GLY A 65 -6.59 -15.60 -8.28
CA GLY A 65 -7.01 -16.98 -8.05
C GLY A 65 -6.61 -17.52 -6.68
N ARG A 66 -5.72 -16.81 -5.95
CA ARG A 66 -5.34 -17.15 -4.57
C ARG A 66 -5.47 -15.92 -3.67
N PRO A 67 -6.02 -16.05 -2.45
CA PRO A 67 -5.98 -14.96 -1.48
C PRO A 67 -4.54 -14.51 -1.23
N THR A 68 -4.34 -13.22 -1.00
CA THR A 68 -3.00 -12.66 -0.80
C THR A 68 -2.94 -11.87 0.49
N MET A 69 -1.90 -12.11 1.26
CA MET A 69 -1.48 -11.34 2.43
C MET A 69 -0.15 -10.67 2.10
N ALA A 70 -0.12 -9.34 2.11
CA ALA A 70 1.06 -8.56 1.72
C ALA A 70 1.45 -7.58 2.83
N PHE A 71 2.75 -7.52 3.13
CA PHE A 71 3.33 -6.62 4.10
C PHE A 71 4.52 -5.88 3.48
N PHE A 72 4.57 -4.56 3.67
CA PHE A 72 5.71 -3.74 3.28
C PHE A 72 6.65 -3.56 4.45
N GLY A 73 7.95 -3.62 4.18
CA GLY A 73 8.97 -3.45 5.22
C GLY A 73 10.37 -3.38 4.64
N PHE A 74 11.39 -3.49 5.50
CA PHE A 74 12.80 -3.54 5.10
C PHE A 74 13.60 -4.30 6.16
N THR A 75 14.76 -4.88 5.75
CA THR A 75 15.51 -5.77 6.62
C THR A 75 16.23 -5.05 7.76
N TRP A 76 16.53 -3.76 7.60
CA TRP A 76 17.18 -2.91 8.61
C TRP A 76 16.20 -2.26 9.58
N CYS A 77 14.94 -2.65 9.58
CA CYS A 77 13.95 -2.19 10.55
C CYS A 77 14.25 -2.84 11.92
N PRO A 78 14.47 -2.03 12.98
CA PRO A 78 14.89 -2.59 14.27
C PRO A 78 13.77 -3.24 15.08
N ASP A 79 12.49 -3.00 14.75
CA ASP A 79 11.37 -3.37 15.62
C ASP A 79 10.12 -3.82 14.85
N VAL A 80 9.47 -2.92 14.12
CA VAL A 80 8.13 -3.16 13.50
C VAL A 80 8.15 -4.36 12.54
N CYS A 81 9.14 -4.44 11.64
CA CYS A 81 9.16 -5.48 10.61
C CYS A 81 9.40 -6.89 11.17
N PRO A 82 10.41 -7.13 12.03
CA PRO A 82 10.59 -8.46 12.60
C PRO A 82 9.44 -8.87 13.51
N THR A 83 8.83 -7.94 14.24
CA THR A 83 7.66 -8.21 15.08
C THR A 83 6.47 -8.64 14.20
N THR A 84 6.14 -7.88 13.16
CA THR A 84 5.03 -8.21 12.25
C THR A 84 5.27 -9.54 11.51
N LEU A 85 6.50 -9.82 11.05
CA LEU A 85 6.82 -11.10 10.41
C LEU A 85 6.71 -12.29 11.36
N SER A 86 7.05 -12.10 12.65
CA SER A 86 6.84 -13.11 13.69
C SER A 86 5.34 -13.35 13.94
N GLU A 87 4.52 -12.30 13.95
CA GLU A 87 3.05 -12.42 14.05
C GLU A 87 2.47 -13.14 12.83
N ILE A 88 2.91 -12.78 11.62
CA ILE A 88 2.51 -13.46 10.37
C ILE A 88 2.89 -14.95 10.44
N SER A 89 4.10 -15.29 10.89
CA SER A 89 4.54 -16.68 11.05
C SER A 89 3.62 -17.45 12.02
N GLY A 90 3.26 -16.83 13.13
CA GLY A 90 2.31 -17.42 14.08
C GLY A 90 0.89 -17.58 13.50
N TRP A 91 0.42 -16.65 12.68
CA TRP A 91 -0.88 -16.79 11.99
C TRP A 91 -0.86 -17.92 10.96
N LEU A 92 0.25 -18.09 10.21
CA LEU A 92 0.41 -19.19 9.26
C LEU A 92 0.47 -20.55 9.96
N GLU A 93 1.08 -20.63 11.14
CA GLU A 93 1.06 -21.83 11.99
C GLU A 93 -0.36 -22.19 12.45
N ASP A 94 -1.15 -21.20 12.91
CA ASP A 94 -2.55 -21.40 13.36
C ASP A 94 -3.50 -21.81 12.25
N LEU A 95 -3.21 -21.40 11.00
CA LEU A 95 -3.99 -21.80 9.83
C LEU A 95 -3.68 -23.24 9.41
N GLY A 96 -2.52 -23.78 9.80
CA GLY A 96 -2.10 -25.12 9.43
C GLY A 96 -2.06 -25.28 7.90
N PRO A 97 -2.68 -26.35 7.35
CA PRO A 97 -2.71 -26.60 5.91
C PRO A 97 -3.42 -25.52 5.08
N ASP A 98 -4.35 -24.76 5.68
CA ASP A 98 -5.03 -23.67 4.96
C ASP A 98 -4.08 -22.52 4.60
N ALA A 99 -2.97 -22.37 5.31
CA ALA A 99 -1.94 -21.39 5.00
C ALA A 99 -1.31 -21.60 3.60
N ASP A 100 -1.26 -22.85 3.12
CA ASP A 100 -0.70 -23.17 1.79
C ASP A 100 -1.57 -22.64 0.65
N ARG A 101 -2.82 -22.25 0.94
CA ARG A 101 -3.74 -21.62 -0.01
C ARG A 101 -3.55 -20.11 -0.10
N LEU A 102 -2.72 -19.51 0.73
CA LEU A 102 -2.49 -18.07 0.82
C LEU A 102 -1.17 -17.71 0.12
N ASN A 103 -1.16 -16.65 -0.67
CA ASN A 103 0.08 -15.99 -1.05
C ASN A 103 0.47 -15.08 0.11
N THR A 104 1.62 -15.33 0.73
CA THR A 104 2.14 -14.47 1.81
C THR A 104 3.41 -13.80 1.31
N VAL A 105 3.38 -12.47 1.15
CA VAL A 105 4.49 -11.74 0.54
C VAL A 105 4.98 -10.61 1.44
N PHE A 106 6.30 -10.49 1.55
CA PHE A 106 7.02 -9.38 2.13
C PHE A 106 7.64 -8.55 1.01
N ILE A 107 7.23 -7.31 0.84
CA ILE A 107 7.70 -6.42 -0.23
C ILE A 107 8.63 -5.39 0.39
N THR A 108 9.91 -5.38 -0.02
CA THR A 108 10.83 -4.37 0.49
C THR A 108 10.49 -2.97 0.01
N VAL A 109 10.64 -1.99 0.89
CA VAL A 109 10.62 -0.56 0.57
C VAL A 109 12.03 0.04 0.46
N ASP A 110 13.07 -0.78 0.65
CA ASP A 110 14.47 -0.39 0.59
C ASP A 110 15.30 -1.29 -0.36
N PRO A 111 15.00 -1.29 -1.65
CA PRO A 111 15.67 -2.18 -2.59
C PRO A 111 17.16 -1.87 -2.78
N GLU A 112 17.64 -0.72 -2.29
CA GLU A 112 19.07 -0.38 -2.32
C GLU A 112 19.88 -1.25 -1.38
N ARG A 113 19.35 -1.59 -0.20
CA ARG A 113 19.98 -2.45 0.81
C ARG A 113 19.46 -3.90 0.75
N ASP A 114 18.18 -4.08 0.44
CA ASP A 114 17.51 -5.38 0.47
C ASP A 114 17.64 -6.12 -0.87
N THR A 115 18.85 -6.67 -1.12
CA THR A 115 19.08 -7.56 -2.26
C THR A 115 18.34 -8.90 -2.08
N GLN A 116 18.25 -9.72 -3.13
CA GLN A 116 17.68 -11.07 -3.04
C GLN A 116 18.31 -11.90 -1.93
N GLN A 117 19.66 -11.87 -1.84
CA GLN A 117 20.39 -12.62 -0.82
C GLN A 117 20.09 -12.09 0.59
N VAL A 118 20.08 -10.78 0.78
CA VAL A 118 19.77 -10.17 2.09
C VAL A 118 18.36 -10.54 2.53
N LEU A 119 17.38 -10.52 1.61
CA LEU A 119 16.02 -10.95 1.89
C LEU A 119 15.95 -12.45 2.22
N ALA A 120 16.68 -13.29 1.49
CA ALA A 120 16.73 -14.73 1.76
C ALA A 120 17.26 -15.01 3.18
N ASP A 121 18.39 -14.39 3.54
CA ASP A 121 19.02 -14.57 4.86
C ASP A 121 18.12 -14.04 5.99
N TYR A 122 17.44 -12.91 5.76
CA TYR A 122 16.54 -12.33 6.72
C TYR A 122 15.29 -13.19 6.94
N LEU A 123 14.64 -13.62 5.85
CA LEU A 123 13.40 -14.41 5.90
C LEU A 123 13.63 -15.85 6.36
N ALA A 124 14.86 -16.37 6.34
CA ALA A 124 15.20 -17.68 6.91
C ALA A 124 14.88 -17.79 8.42
N ASN A 125 14.66 -16.67 9.10
CA ASN A 125 14.27 -16.62 10.51
C ASN A 125 12.75 -16.68 10.75
N PHE A 126 11.92 -16.74 9.69
CA PHE A 126 10.46 -16.70 9.73
C PHE A 126 9.85 -17.91 9.02
N ASP A 127 8.53 -17.95 8.93
CA ASP A 127 7.82 -19.03 8.26
C ASP A 127 8.25 -19.13 6.77
N PRO A 128 8.64 -20.31 6.28
CA PRO A 128 9.14 -20.49 4.90
C PRO A 128 8.10 -20.21 3.81
N ARG A 129 6.83 -20.05 4.15
CA ARG A 129 5.78 -19.66 3.22
C ARG A 129 5.77 -18.17 2.90
N ILE A 130 6.59 -17.38 3.59
CA ILE A 130 6.74 -15.94 3.34
C ILE A 130 7.71 -15.73 2.19
N THR A 131 7.22 -15.18 1.08
CA THR A 131 8.04 -14.83 -0.08
C THR A 131 8.48 -13.38 -0.02
N GLY A 132 9.78 -13.13 0.05
CA GLY A 132 10.35 -11.78 -0.01
C GLY A 132 10.46 -11.29 -1.45
N LEU A 133 10.08 -10.04 -1.70
CA LEU A 133 10.10 -9.43 -3.03
C LEU A 133 10.95 -8.16 -3.02
N THR A 134 11.83 -8.03 -4.00
CA THR A 134 12.66 -6.85 -4.27
C THR A 134 12.65 -6.52 -5.76
N GLY A 135 13.23 -5.39 -6.14
CA GLY A 135 13.30 -4.98 -7.54
C GLY A 135 13.96 -3.61 -7.70
N SER A 136 13.78 -2.97 -8.83
CA SER A 136 14.18 -1.57 -8.96
C SER A 136 13.32 -0.66 -8.08
N LEU A 137 13.86 0.48 -7.64
CA LEU A 137 13.09 1.46 -6.86
C LEU A 137 11.79 1.86 -7.58
N ALA A 138 11.84 2.03 -8.90
CA ALA A 138 10.65 2.39 -9.69
C ALA A 138 9.56 1.29 -9.66
N GLU A 139 9.92 0.01 -9.57
CA GLU A 139 8.97 -1.09 -9.46
C GLU A 139 8.39 -1.15 -8.04
N VAL A 140 9.20 -0.92 -7.02
CA VAL A 140 8.77 -0.81 -5.62
C VAL A 140 7.78 0.36 -5.46
N GLU A 141 8.08 1.53 -6.03
CA GLU A 141 7.18 2.69 -6.04
C GLU A 141 5.84 2.36 -6.71
N ARG A 142 5.86 1.62 -7.83
CA ARG A 142 4.62 1.17 -8.48
C ARG A 142 3.82 0.20 -7.60
N ALA A 143 4.49 -0.73 -6.93
CA ALA A 143 3.84 -1.63 -5.99
C ALA A 143 3.18 -0.84 -4.85
N VAL A 144 3.93 0.03 -4.18
CA VAL A 144 3.44 0.88 -3.10
C VAL A 144 2.25 1.73 -3.54
N ALA A 145 2.31 2.33 -4.75
CA ALA A 145 1.20 3.10 -5.31
C ALA A 145 -0.06 2.24 -5.55
N GLY A 146 0.09 1.01 -6.05
CA GLY A 146 -1.01 0.06 -6.25
C GLY A 146 -1.72 -0.30 -4.94
N PHE A 147 -0.96 -0.52 -3.89
CA PHE A 147 -1.46 -0.79 -2.54
C PHE A 147 -1.97 0.45 -1.81
N ARG A 148 -1.81 1.67 -2.36
CA ARG A 148 -2.08 2.94 -1.67
C ARG A 148 -1.30 3.07 -0.36
N ALA A 149 -0.19 2.38 -0.27
CA ALA A 149 0.78 2.49 0.81
C ALA A 149 1.68 3.72 0.63
N ARG A 150 2.56 3.94 1.59
CA ARG A 150 3.54 5.03 1.58
C ARG A 150 4.87 4.52 2.10
N PHE A 151 5.94 5.10 1.64
CA PHE A 151 7.25 5.01 2.28
C PHE A 151 8.04 6.29 2.06
N GLU A 152 8.98 6.55 2.94
CA GLU A 152 9.88 7.70 2.90
C GLU A 152 11.24 7.32 3.47
N LYS A 153 12.30 7.76 2.80
CA LYS A 153 13.68 7.62 3.28
C LYS A 153 14.00 8.75 4.26
N VAL A 154 14.22 8.41 5.51
CA VAL A 154 14.45 9.37 6.60
C VAL A 154 15.91 9.33 7.04
N PRO A 155 16.69 10.43 6.93
CA PRO A 155 18.06 10.48 7.42
C PRO A 155 18.12 10.23 8.94
N ARG A 156 19.08 9.39 9.35
CA ARG A 156 19.29 9.06 10.76
C ARG A 156 20.77 8.73 11.05
N ASP A 157 21.39 9.46 11.97
CA ASP A 157 22.73 9.16 12.52
C ASP A 157 23.85 8.90 11.49
N GLY A 158 23.85 9.66 10.38
CA GLY A 158 24.82 9.51 9.29
C GLY A 158 24.49 8.43 8.28
N ASP A 159 23.36 7.77 8.43
CA ASP A 159 22.74 6.78 7.53
C ASP A 159 21.26 7.16 7.33
N TYR A 160 20.37 6.19 7.08
CA TYR A 160 18.94 6.42 6.96
C TYR A 160 18.11 5.25 7.49
N THR A 161 16.87 5.54 7.80
CA THR A 161 15.80 4.55 8.02
C THR A 161 14.68 4.78 7.01
N MET A 162 13.68 3.89 6.99
CA MET A 162 12.50 4.02 6.15
C MET A 162 11.27 4.15 7.04
N ASP A 163 10.49 5.23 6.83
CA ASP A 163 9.12 5.29 7.31
C ASP A 163 8.21 4.64 6.26
N HIS A 164 7.33 3.75 6.66
CA HIS A 164 6.43 3.06 5.73
C HIS A 164 5.09 2.69 6.36
N THR A 165 4.12 2.34 5.52
CA THR A 165 2.85 1.77 5.97
C THR A 165 3.09 0.42 6.63
N ALA A 166 2.73 0.26 7.90
CA ALA A 166 3.01 -0.91 8.72
C ALA A 166 1.87 -1.95 8.74
N GLY A 167 0.75 -1.71 8.06
CA GLY A 167 -0.38 -2.64 8.02
C GLY A 167 -0.15 -3.82 7.07
N VAL A 168 -0.76 -4.95 7.40
CA VAL A 168 -0.77 -6.16 6.56
C VAL A 168 -2.04 -6.16 5.71
N PHE A 169 -1.88 -6.08 4.39
CA PHE A 169 -2.96 -6.00 3.42
C PHE A 169 -3.51 -7.39 3.10
N LEU A 170 -4.83 -7.53 3.11
CA LEU A 170 -5.51 -8.77 2.74
C LEU A 170 -6.35 -8.58 1.48
N PHE A 171 -6.16 -9.49 0.52
CA PHE A 171 -6.91 -9.57 -0.72
C PHE A 171 -7.57 -10.93 -0.86
N ARG A 172 -8.75 -10.95 -1.45
CA ARG A 172 -9.48 -12.18 -1.79
C ARG A 172 -8.87 -12.84 -3.03
N ALA A 173 -9.27 -14.08 -3.30
CA ALA A 173 -8.85 -14.81 -4.49
C ALA A 173 -9.21 -14.09 -5.82
N ASP A 174 -10.30 -13.31 -5.84
CA ASP A 174 -10.68 -12.48 -7.00
C ASP A 174 -9.81 -11.22 -7.17
N GLY A 175 -8.80 -11.02 -6.31
CA GLY A 175 -7.89 -9.89 -6.31
C GLY A 175 -8.43 -8.63 -5.67
N ARG A 176 -9.65 -8.61 -5.14
CA ARG A 176 -10.21 -7.43 -4.47
C ARG A 176 -9.66 -7.28 -3.07
N PHE A 177 -9.37 -6.04 -2.72
CA PHE A 177 -9.01 -5.69 -1.35
C PHE A 177 -10.12 -6.11 -0.36
N ALA A 178 -9.73 -6.76 0.72
CA ALA A 178 -10.65 -7.25 1.73
C ALA A 178 -10.57 -6.44 3.03
N SER A 179 -9.37 -6.32 3.58
CA SER A 179 -9.13 -5.58 4.83
C SER A 179 -7.63 -5.37 5.03
N ILE A 180 -7.31 -4.62 6.08
CA ILE A 180 -5.96 -4.49 6.62
C ILE A 180 -5.94 -5.06 8.04
N ILE A 181 -4.81 -5.65 8.44
CA ILE A 181 -4.49 -5.94 9.83
C ILE A 181 -3.52 -4.85 10.26
N ASP A 182 -3.90 -4.10 11.28
CA ASP A 182 -3.08 -3.00 11.79
C ASP A 182 -1.90 -3.52 12.62
N TYR A 183 -0.85 -2.73 12.73
CA TYR A 183 0.28 -3.05 13.59
C TYR A 183 -0.20 -3.23 15.04
N HIS A 184 0.20 -4.32 15.70
CA HIS A 184 -0.25 -4.75 17.03
C HIS A 184 -1.76 -5.06 17.16
N GLU A 185 -2.44 -5.34 16.05
CA GLU A 185 -3.81 -5.82 16.16
C GLU A 185 -3.84 -7.20 16.84
N ASP A 186 -4.69 -7.35 17.85
CA ASP A 186 -4.82 -8.60 18.59
C ASP A 186 -5.12 -9.78 17.66
N ARG A 187 -4.46 -10.90 17.90
CA ARG A 187 -4.59 -12.15 17.14
C ARG A 187 -6.04 -12.63 17.00
N SER A 188 -6.87 -12.38 18.02
CA SER A 188 -8.29 -12.74 18.01
C SER A 188 -9.10 -11.97 16.97
N PHE A 189 -8.61 -10.81 16.50
CA PHE A 189 -9.19 -10.05 15.38
C PHE A 189 -8.48 -10.30 14.05
N ALA A 190 -7.17 -10.50 14.07
CA ALA A 190 -6.36 -10.75 12.86
C ALA A 190 -6.74 -12.07 12.18
N LEU A 191 -6.76 -13.19 12.91
CA LEU A 191 -7.05 -14.51 12.37
C LEU A 191 -8.42 -14.62 11.67
N PRO A 192 -9.53 -14.10 12.22
CA PRO A 192 -10.82 -14.08 11.52
C PRO A 192 -10.79 -13.29 10.20
N LYS A 193 -9.98 -12.23 10.09
CA LYS A 193 -9.81 -11.48 8.84
C LYS A 193 -9.14 -12.37 7.79
N ILE A 194 -8.07 -13.10 8.16
CA ILE A 194 -7.35 -14.01 7.25
C ILE A 194 -8.26 -15.18 6.83
N ARG A 195 -8.96 -15.81 7.76
CA ARG A 195 -9.89 -16.92 7.45
C ARG A 195 -11.01 -16.50 6.49
N ARG A 196 -11.47 -15.24 6.59
CA ARG A 196 -12.51 -14.69 5.70
C ARG A 196 -12.04 -14.58 4.24
N VAL A 197 -10.76 -14.37 3.97
CA VAL A 197 -10.26 -14.30 2.59
C VAL A 197 -9.97 -15.69 2.04
N LEU A 198 -9.85 -16.72 2.89
CA LEU A 198 -9.68 -18.13 2.53
C LEU A 198 -11.01 -18.85 2.25
N SER A 199 -12.15 -18.28 2.72
CA SER A 199 -13.49 -18.80 2.49
C SER A 199 -14.04 -18.30 1.15
#